data_4563fa83d19f2b9364a5769e402ddaa9
#
_entry.id   4563fa83d19f2b9364a5769e402ddaa9
#
_cell.length_a   1.000
_cell.length_b   1.000
_cell.length_c   1.000
_cell.angle_alpha   90.00
_cell.angle_beta   90.00
_cell.angle_gamma   90.00
#
_symmetry.space_group_name_H-M   'P 1'
#
loop_
_entity.id
_entity.type
_entity.pdbx_description
1 polymer ?
#
loop_
_entity_poly.entity_id
_entity_poly.type
_entity_poly.pdbx_seq_one_letter_code
_entity_poly.pdbx_strand_id
1 'polypeptide(L)'
;MILTLVVMFLAVAVTIGFTGLCSFNPGKPENGPVREVDAAPFVNVEARRVDYPVRLPKVPEGWTSNSTRAGMAAGKQTTIIGYVTASGAFIQVTQTDAEAGQLPSDGKNRLRDGTTDVEGTTWTKYEPAEDNVRRVWVGDLGDSRAIIEGTGNDEEFTQLAAAMQKAEPIDPDATMPDSSQPQQTASETPSAPAK
;
A
#
# COMPACT_ATOMS: atom_id res chain seq x y z
N MET A 1 31.31 -18.31 -43.72
CA MET A 1 30.14 -18.19 -42.87
C MET A 1 30.49 -18.16 -41.38
N ILE A 2 31.27 -19.10 -40.81
CA ILE A 2 31.62 -19.11 -39.38
C ILE A 2 32.41 -17.85 -38.99
N LEU A 3 33.36 -17.40 -39.80
CA LEU A 3 34.18 -16.21 -39.52
C LEU A 3 33.33 -14.93 -39.42
N THR A 4 32.31 -14.78 -40.26
CA THR A 4 31.40 -13.62 -40.28
C THR A 4 30.53 -13.58 -39.04
N LEU A 5 30.07 -14.75 -38.57
CA LEU A 5 29.31 -14.88 -37.31
C LEU A 5 30.16 -14.51 -36.11
N VAL A 6 31.44 -14.95 -36.06
CA VAL A 6 32.35 -14.63 -34.96
C VAL A 6 32.66 -13.12 -34.92
N VAL A 7 32.90 -12.48 -36.06
CA VAL A 7 33.15 -11.03 -36.12
C VAL A 7 31.92 -10.23 -35.70
N MET A 8 30.71 -10.66 -36.10
CA MET A 8 29.47 -10.02 -35.72
C MET A 8 29.19 -10.17 -34.21
N PHE A 9 29.47 -11.34 -33.66
CA PHE A 9 29.30 -11.58 -32.21
C PHE A 9 30.28 -10.75 -31.38
N LEU A 10 31.55 -10.64 -31.82
CA LEU A 10 32.54 -9.77 -31.20
C LEU A 10 32.14 -8.28 -31.25
N ALA A 11 31.64 -7.82 -32.37
CA ALA A 11 31.19 -6.42 -32.53
C ALA A 11 30.01 -6.12 -31.57
N VAL A 12 29.05 -7.02 -31.46
CA VAL A 12 27.93 -6.90 -30.56
C VAL A 12 28.39 -6.94 -29.08
N ALA A 13 29.30 -7.85 -28.72
CA ALA A 13 29.83 -7.95 -27.34
C ALA A 13 30.61 -6.68 -26.96
N VAL A 14 31.38 -6.09 -27.88
CA VAL A 14 32.11 -4.84 -27.67
C VAL A 14 31.11 -3.66 -27.48
N THR A 15 30.10 -3.56 -28.33
CA THR A 15 29.11 -2.48 -28.20
C THR A 15 28.29 -2.58 -26.90
N ILE A 16 27.88 -3.77 -26.48
CA ILE A 16 27.17 -3.99 -25.22
C ILE A 16 28.09 -3.71 -24.02
N GLY A 17 29.33 -4.13 -24.06
CA GLY A 17 30.31 -3.88 -23.00
C GLY A 17 30.66 -2.40 -22.80
N PHE A 18 30.81 -1.64 -23.89
CA PHE A 18 31.15 -0.21 -23.83
C PHE A 18 29.96 0.70 -23.49
N THR A 19 28.72 0.31 -23.81
CA THR A 19 27.53 1.13 -23.55
C THR A 19 26.98 0.98 -22.13
N GLY A 20 27.54 0.08 -21.32
CA GLY A 20 27.06 -0.12 -19.94
C GLY A 20 25.60 -0.60 -19.82
N LEU A 21 24.97 -0.99 -20.95
CA LEU A 21 23.57 -1.44 -21.00
C LEU A 21 23.30 -2.73 -20.21
N CYS A 22 24.36 -3.46 -19.82
CA CYS A 22 24.25 -4.66 -18.98
C CYS A 22 24.63 -4.42 -17.51
N SER A 23 24.94 -3.20 -17.08
CA SER A 23 25.06 -2.91 -15.66
C SER A 23 23.66 -2.67 -15.05
N PHE A 24 22.85 -3.72 -15.01
CA PHE A 24 21.75 -3.78 -14.07
C PHE A 24 22.37 -3.87 -12.66
N ASN A 25 22.62 -2.72 -12.09
CA ASN A 25 22.93 -2.60 -10.67
C ASN A 25 21.57 -2.47 -9.96
N PRO A 26 21.05 -3.53 -9.29
CA PRO A 26 19.95 -3.37 -8.37
C PRO A 26 20.53 -2.71 -7.10
N GLY A 27 20.98 -1.46 -7.23
CA GLY A 27 21.18 -0.60 -6.08
C GLY A 27 19.92 -0.65 -5.25
N LYS A 28 20.03 -0.71 -3.93
CA LYS A 28 18.90 -0.40 -3.06
C LYS A 28 18.28 0.88 -3.64
N PRO A 29 16.95 0.95 -3.84
CA PRO A 29 16.35 2.19 -4.28
C PRO A 29 16.82 3.25 -3.28
N GLU A 30 17.67 4.15 -3.74
CA GLU A 30 17.94 5.36 -2.99
C GLU A 30 16.57 5.93 -2.73
N ASN A 31 16.23 6.14 -1.45
CA ASN A 31 14.97 6.68 -1.00
C ASN A 31 14.81 8.07 -1.64
N GLY A 32 14.41 8.10 -2.89
CA GLY A 32 13.88 9.30 -3.51
C GLY A 32 12.63 9.71 -2.69
N PRO A 33 12.21 10.97 -2.71
CA PRO A 33 11.05 11.40 -1.96
C PRO A 33 9.88 10.46 -2.30
N VAL A 34 9.34 9.80 -1.28
CA VAL A 34 8.17 8.91 -1.44
C VAL A 34 7.06 9.76 -2.04
N ARG A 35 6.57 9.38 -3.22
CA ARG A 35 5.46 10.09 -3.83
C ARG A 35 4.23 9.89 -2.95
N GLU A 36 3.78 10.96 -2.33
CA GLU A 36 2.55 10.98 -1.58
C GLU A 36 1.34 10.94 -2.52
N VAL A 37 0.36 10.12 -2.19
CA VAL A 37 -0.92 10.00 -2.88
C VAL A 37 -2.02 10.25 -1.87
N ASP A 38 -2.89 11.21 -2.13
CA ASP A 38 -4.10 11.37 -1.34
C ASP A 38 -5.05 10.18 -1.61
N ALA A 39 -5.24 9.34 -0.60
CA ALA A 39 -6.09 8.17 -0.71
C ALA A 39 -7.58 8.51 -0.57
N ALA A 40 -7.95 9.66 0.00
CA ALA A 40 -9.34 9.98 0.30
C ALA A 40 -10.24 10.06 -0.94
N PRO A 41 -9.86 10.72 -2.05
CA PRO A 41 -10.69 10.72 -3.26
C PRO A 41 -10.91 9.32 -3.84
N PHE A 42 -9.86 8.48 -3.82
CA PHE A 42 -9.96 7.11 -4.33
C PHE A 42 -10.92 6.26 -3.49
N VAL A 43 -10.78 6.25 -2.16
CA VAL A 43 -11.64 5.42 -1.30
C VAL A 43 -13.10 5.88 -1.31
N ASN A 44 -13.35 7.19 -1.48
CA ASN A 44 -14.72 7.71 -1.67
C ASN A 44 -15.37 7.22 -2.98
N VAL A 45 -14.59 7.08 -4.05
CA VAL A 45 -15.08 6.49 -5.30
C VAL A 45 -15.33 4.99 -5.12
N GLU A 46 -14.40 4.28 -4.49
CA GLU A 46 -14.55 2.84 -4.26
C GLU A 46 -15.73 2.51 -3.32
N ALA A 47 -15.99 3.32 -2.29
CA ALA A 47 -17.14 3.14 -1.40
C ALA A 47 -18.50 3.13 -2.13
N ARG A 48 -18.59 3.76 -3.32
CA ARG A 48 -19.79 3.74 -4.17
C ARG A 48 -19.82 2.58 -5.16
N ARG A 49 -18.72 1.85 -5.31
CA ARG A 49 -18.56 0.80 -6.33
C ARG A 49 -18.63 -0.61 -5.77
N VAL A 50 -18.35 -0.78 -4.49
CA VAL A 50 -18.27 -2.09 -3.84
C VAL A 50 -19.44 -2.28 -2.87
N ASP A 51 -19.79 -3.52 -2.62
CA ASP A 51 -20.93 -3.90 -1.76
C ASP A 51 -20.55 -4.06 -0.27
N TYR A 52 -19.34 -3.63 0.11
CA TYR A 52 -18.86 -3.69 1.50
C TYR A 52 -18.39 -2.30 1.97
N PRO A 53 -18.44 -2.03 3.29
CA PRO A 53 -17.97 -0.77 3.84
C PRO A 53 -16.47 -0.56 3.64
N VAL A 54 -16.10 0.50 2.91
CA VAL A 54 -14.70 0.89 2.72
C VAL A 54 -14.27 1.82 3.84
N ARG A 55 -13.07 1.63 4.35
CA ARG A 55 -12.48 2.43 5.42
C ARG A 55 -11.16 3.07 4.98
N LEU A 56 -10.90 4.28 5.47
CA LEU A 56 -9.60 4.94 5.32
C LEU A 56 -8.93 5.00 6.69
N PRO A 57 -7.93 4.15 6.96
CA PRO A 57 -7.27 4.14 8.26
C PRO A 57 -6.42 5.40 8.46
N LYS A 58 -6.49 5.97 9.66
CA LYS A 58 -5.56 7.02 10.11
C LYS A 58 -4.26 6.37 10.56
N VAL A 59 -3.27 6.40 9.69
CA VAL A 59 -1.96 5.80 9.96
C VAL A 59 -1.12 6.69 10.89
N PRO A 60 -0.09 6.13 11.57
CA PRO A 60 0.80 6.88 12.44
C PRO A 60 1.52 8.02 11.73
N GLU A 61 2.01 8.98 12.51
CA GLU A 61 2.86 10.06 12.00
C GLU A 61 4.13 9.49 11.34
N GLY A 62 4.56 10.11 10.26
CA GLY A 62 5.69 9.67 9.47
C GLY A 62 5.39 8.57 8.45
N TRP A 63 4.16 8.05 8.42
CA TRP A 63 3.72 7.16 7.34
C TRP A 63 3.17 7.98 6.17
N THR A 64 3.43 7.51 4.96
CA THR A 64 2.97 8.18 3.74
C THR A 64 2.16 7.20 2.90
N SER A 65 0.91 7.56 2.56
CA SER A 65 0.18 6.84 1.51
C SER A 65 0.87 7.07 0.18
N ASN A 66 1.27 6.00 -0.50
CA ASN A 66 2.04 6.09 -1.74
C ASN A 66 1.35 5.46 -2.96
N SER A 67 0.29 4.71 -2.73
CA SER A 67 -0.47 4.06 -3.81
C SER A 67 -1.88 3.70 -3.41
N THR A 68 -2.79 3.78 -4.38
CA THR A 68 -4.17 3.31 -4.27
C THR A 68 -4.53 2.54 -5.53
N ARG A 69 -5.27 1.44 -5.39
CA ARG A 69 -5.75 0.66 -6.54
C ARG A 69 -6.94 -0.21 -6.17
N ALA A 70 -7.76 -0.53 -7.16
CA ALA A 70 -8.73 -1.61 -7.09
C ALA A 70 -8.10 -2.93 -7.55
N GLY A 71 -8.69 -4.06 -7.17
CA GLY A 71 -8.24 -5.39 -7.55
C GLY A 71 -9.28 -6.45 -7.30
N MET A 72 -8.84 -7.71 -7.24
CA MET A 72 -9.67 -8.87 -6.94
C MET A 72 -8.98 -9.77 -5.93
N ALA A 73 -9.75 -10.34 -5.00
CA ALA A 73 -9.31 -11.39 -4.09
C ALA A 73 -10.43 -12.42 -3.93
N ALA A 74 -10.12 -13.70 -4.11
CA ALA A 74 -11.11 -14.79 -4.05
C ALA A 74 -12.38 -14.54 -4.91
N GLY A 75 -12.21 -13.89 -6.08
CA GLY A 75 -13.32 -13.55 -6.97
C GLY A 75 -14.16 -12.34 -6.57
N LYS A 76 -13.81 -11.65 -5.49
CA LYS A 76 -14.46 -10.44 -4.97
C LYS A 76 -13.63 -9.19 -5.26
N GLN A 77 -14.29 -8.04 -5.39
CA GLN A 77 -13.62 -6.75 -5.57
C GLN A 77 -12.81 -6.38 -4.32
N THR A 78 -11.73 -5.64 -4.53
CA THR A 78 -10.88 -5.17 -3.44
C THR A 78 -10.53 -3.70 -3.59
N THR A 79 -10.44 -3.00 -2.46
CA THR A 79 -9.89 -1.65 -2.32
C THR A 79 -8.53 -1.76 -1.64
N ILE A 80 -7.47 -1.27 -2.27
CA ILE A 80 -6.10 -1.42 -1.80
C ILE A 80 -5.46 -0.06 -1.59
N ILE A 81 -4.87 0.15 -0.42
CA ILE A 81 -4.10 1.35 -0.07
C ILE A 81 -2.72 0.90 0.38
N GLY A 82 -1.68 1.43 -0.27
CA GLY A 82 -0.29 1.18 0.10
C GLY A 82 0.32 2.35 0.85
N TYR A 83 1.16 2.03 1.82
CA TYR A 83 1.86 2.98 2.67
C TYR A 83 3.36 2.69 2.68
N VAL A 84 4.15 3.74 2.85
CA VAL A 84 5.54 3.65 3.28
C VAL A 84 5.58 4.11 4.72
N THR A 85 6.13 3.27 5.60
CA THR A 85 6.21 3.55 7.04
C THR A 85 7.35 4.51 7.37
N ALA A 86 7.40 5.00 8.60
CA ALA A 86 8.50 5.83 9.07
C ALA A 86 9.87 5.12 9.00
N SER A 87 9.90 3.79 9.06
CA SER A 87 11.12 2.97 8.89
C SER A 87 11.52 2.79 7.42
N GLY A 88 10.68 3.24 6.46
CA GLY A 88 10.84 3.03 5.02
C GLY A 88 10.34 1.66 4.54
N ALA A 89 9.67 0.88 5.38
CA ALA A 89 9.04 -0.37 4.97
C ALA A 89 7.78 -0.10 4.13
N PHE A 90 7.52 -0.98 3.15
CA PHE A 90 6.25 -0.96 2.42
C PHE A 90 5.23 -1.84 3.14
N ILE A 91 4.04 -1.32 3.36
CA ILE A 91 2.90 -2.06 3.90
C ILE A 91 1.62 -1.62 3.17
N GLN A 92 0.75 -2.56 2.85
CA GLN A 92 -0.55 -2.25 2.22
C GLN A 92 -1.68 -2.91 2.98
N VAL A 93 -2.85 -2.29 2.93
CA VAL A 93 -4.11 -2.90 3.35
C VAL A 93 -5.00 -3.12 2.14
N THR A 94 -5.56 -4.31 2.04
CA THR A 94 -6.58 -4.70 1.07
C THR A 94 -7.88 -4.95 1.81
N GLN A 95 -8.97 -4.32 1.38
CA GLN A 95 -10.31 -4.51 1.94
C GLN A 95 -11.16 -5.28 0.94
N THR A 96 -12.04 -6.17 1.41
CA THR A 96 -12.91 -7.02 0.58
C THR A 96 -14.05 -7.62 1.39
N ASP A 97 -15.10 -8.09 0.72
CA ASP A 97 -16.18 -8.91 1.28
C ASP A 97 -15.97 -10.42 1.08
N ALA A 98 -14.79 -10.83 0.60
CA ALA A 98 -14.45 -12.25 0.47
C ALA A 98 -14.45 -12.96 1.82
N GLU A 99 -14.78 -14.24 1.84
CA GLU A 99 -14.77 -15.04 3.07
C GLU A 99 -13.34 -15.17 3.63
N ALA A 100 -13.19 -14.99 4.94
CA ALA A 100 -11.88 -15.05 5.60
C ALA A 100 -11.13 -16.39 5.35
N GLY A 101 -11.86 -17.50 5.24
CA GLY A 101 -11.28 -18.83 4.95
C GLY A 101 -10.71 -18.99 3.54
N GLN A 102 -11.00 -18.06 2.63
CA GLN A 102 -10.49 -18.03 1.27
C GLN A 102 -9.28 -17.08 1.11
N LEU A 103 -8.85 -16.44 2.20
CA LEU A 103 -7.78 -15.44 2.19
C LEU A 103 -6.54 -15.93 2.95
N PRO A 104 -5.34 -15.52 2.52
CA PRO A 104 -5.02 -14.77 1.30
C PRO A 104 -5.19 -15.62 0.04
N SER A 105 -5.63 -15.03 -1.07
CA SER A 105 -6.00 -15.73 -2.32
C SER A 105 -5.07 -15.42 -3.51
N ASP A 106 -3.88 -14.91 -3.25
CA ASP A 106 -2.92 -14.47 -4.28
C ASP A 106 -2.07 -15.61 -4.86
N GLY A 107 -2.32 -16.85 -4.43
CA GLY A 107 -1.62 -18.06 -4.91
C GLY A 107 -0.16 -18.17 -4.43
N LYS A 108 0.31 -17.28 -3.56
CA LYS A 108 1.67 -17.33 -3.01
C LYS A 108 1.75 -18.32 -1.85
N ASN A 109 2.89 -19.00 -1.75
CA ASN A 109 3.11 -20.00 -0.70
C ASN A 109 3.43 -19.33 0.64
N ARG A 110 2.52 -19.47 1.60
CA ARG A 110 2.67 -18.98 2.98
C ARG A 110 2.20 -20.04 3.95
N LEU A 111 2.82 -20.04 5.12
CA LEU A 111 2.46 -20.91 6.24
C LEU A 111 1.68 -20.11 7.27
N ARG A 112 0.59 -20.68 7.77
CA ARG A 112 -0.13 -20.07 8.88
C ARG A 112 0.73 -20.09 10.14
N ASP A 113 0.99 -18.92 10.71
CA ASP A 113 1.85 -18.69 11.89
C ASP A 113 1.06 -18.21 13.11
N GLY A 114 -0.12 -18.79 13.32
CA GLY A 114 -0.95 -18.47 14.47
C GLY A 114 -1.84 -17.25 14.29
N THR A 115 -2.22 -16.66 15.40
CA THR A 115 -3.13 -15.50 15.47
C THR A 115 -2.62 -14.47 16.47
N THR A 116 -3.04 -13.22 16.29
CA THR A 116 -2.86 -12.15 17.28
C THR A 116 -4.16 -11.38 17.43
N ASP A 117 -4.42 -10.84 18.60
CA ASP A 117 -5.57 -9.96 18.84
C ASP A 117 -5.11 -8.51 18.81
N VAL A 118 -5.83 -7.68 18.04
CA VAL A 118 -5.58 -6.24 17.94
C VAL A 118 -6.92 -5.52 18.08
N GLU A 119 -7.09 -4.72 19.12
CA GLU A 119 -8.30 -3.94 19.40
C GLU A 119 -9.58 -4.80 19.37
N GLY A 120 -9.53 -6.04 19.88
CA GLY A 120 -10.65 -6.98 19.91
C GLY A 120 -10.93 -7.74 18.61
N THR A 121 -10.13 -7.53 17.57
CA THR A 121 -10.19 -8.30 16.33
C THR A 121 -9.05 -9.31 16.27
N THR A 122 -9.39 -10.57 16.01
CA THR A 122 -8.38 -11.64 15.82
C THR A 122 -7.84 -11.61 14.40
N TRP A 123 -6.54 -11.42 14.28
CA TRP A 123 -5.80 -11.45 13.01
C TRP A 123 -5.07 -12.77 12.84
N THR A 124 -5.29 -13.47 11.73
CA THR A 124 -4.53 -14.67 11.36
C THR A 124 -3.27 -14.26 10.63
N LYS A 125 -2.10 -14.72 11.12
CA LYS A 125 -0.79 -14.45 10.56
C LYS A 125 -0.39 -15.53 9.58
N TYR A 126 0.22 -15.11 8.47
CA TYR A 126 0.79 -15.97 7.44
C TYR A 126 2.20 -15.51 7.12
N GLU A 127 3.18 -16.37 7.38
CA GLU A 127 4.58 -16.09 7.10
C GLU A 127 4.98 -16.67 5.74
N PRO A 128 5.90 -16.00 5.01
CA PRO A 128 6.35 -16.46 3.71
C PRO A 128 7.09 -17.80 3.82
N ALA A 129 6.82 -18.72 2.89
CA ALA A 129 7.61 -19.93 2.72
C ALA A 129 8.77 -19.75 1.72
N GLU A 130 8.87 -18.58 1.06
CA GLU A 130 9.85 -18.26 0.01
C GLU A 130 10.35 -16.82 0.18
N ASP A 131 11.62 -16.54 -0.15
CA ASP A 131 12.28 -15.26 0.10
C ASP A 131 11.64 -14.04 -0.58
N ASN A 132 10.92 -14.21 -1.70
CA ASN A 132 10.28 -13.15 -2.46
C ASN A 132 8.78 -13.00 -2.17
N VAL A 133 8.27 -13.71 -1.20
CA VAL A 133 6.88 -13.63 -0.72
C VAL A 133 6.83 -12.75 0.53
N ARG A 134 5.82 -11.89 0.62
CA ARG A 134 5.62 -11.03 1.79
C ARG A 134 4.71 -11.71 2.81
N ARG A 135 4.92 -11.40 4.07
CA ARG A 135 4.04 -11.81 5.17
C ARG A 135 2.67 -11.14 5.01
N VAL A 136 1.65 -11.80 5.55
CA VAL A 136 0.26 -11.35 5.47
C VAL A 136 -0.44 -11.57 6.81
N TRP A 137 -1.23 -10.60 7.22
CA TRP A 137 -2.23 -10.75 8.27
C TRP A 137 -3.63 -10.58 7.70
N VAL A 138 -4.56 -11.45 8.10
CA VAL A 138 -5.96 -11.41 7.69
C VAL A 138 -6.83 -11.20 8.92
N GLY A 139 -7.62 -10.14 8.93
CA GLY A 139 -8.57 -9.80 9.99
C GLY A 139 -10.00 -9.74 9.47
N ASP A 140 -10.94 -10.18 10.30
CA ASP A 140 -12.37 -10.06 10.05
C ASP A 140 -12.92 -8.87 10.85
N LEU A 141 -13.34 -7.83 10.15
CA LEU A 141 -13.92 -6.61 10.77
C LEU A 141 -15.44 -6.74 10.98
N GLY A 142 -16.03 -7.90 10.67
CA GLY A 142 -17.45 -8.18 10.76
C GLY A 142 -18.20 -7.92 9.45
N ASP A 143 -18.14 -6.72 8.93
CA ASP A 143 -18.81 -6.29 7.69
C ASP A 143 -17.88 -6.35 6.44
N SER A 144 -16.59 -6.45 6.66
CA SER A 144 -15.55 -6.57 5.63
C SER A 144 -14.34 -7.33 6.18
N ARG A 145 -13.40 -7.69 5.31
CA ARG A 145 -12.12 -8.31 5.68
C ARG A 145 -11.00 -7.38 5.29
N ALA A 146 -10.00 -7.31 6.16
CA ALA A 146 -8.77 -6.59 5.89
C ALA A 146 -7.60 -7.57 5.77
N ILE A 147 -6.82 -7.40 4.71
CA ILE A 147 -5.59 -8.15 4.46
C ILE A 147 -4.46 -7.15 4.51
N ILE A 148 -3.56 -7.29 5.46
CA ILE A 148 -2.35 -6.46 5.56
C ILE A 148 -1.19 -7.26 5.01
N GLU A 149 -0.48 -6.74 4.01
CA GLU A 149 0.67 -7.37 3.37
C GLU A 149 1.84 -6.38 3.32
N GLY A 150 3.05 -6.83 3.61
CA GLY A 150 4.19 -5.92 3.51
C GLY A 150 5.51 -6.47 4.00
N THR A 151 6.49 -5.57 4.11
CA THR A 151 7.84 -5.82 4.64
C THR A 151 8.02 -5.22 6.04
N GLY A 152 6.97 -4.60 6.58
CA GLY A 152 6.98 -4.02 7.93
C GLY A 152 7.20 -5.07 9.02
N ASN A 153 7.56 -4.61 10.20
CA ASN A 153 7.68 -5.44 11.40
C ASN A 153 6.31 -5.66 12.07
N ASP A 154 6.24 -6.47 13.12
CA ASP A 154 4.99 -6.80 13.82
C ASP A 154 4.32 -5.58 14.44
N GLU A 155 5.10 -4.60 14.90
CA GLU A 155 4.57 -3.35 15.45
C GLU A 155 3.85 -2.52 14.38
N GLU A 156 4.45 -2.37 13.20
CA GLU A 156 3.85 -1.66 12.06
C GLU A 156 2.58 -2.36 11.55
N PHE A 157 2.58 -3.71 11.52
CA PHE A 157 1.37 -4.47 11.21
C PHE A 157 0.28 -4.24 12.25
N THR A 158 0.63 -4.27 13.54
CA THR A 158 -0.31 -3.99 14.64
C THR A 158 -0.87 -2.57 14.57
N GLN A 159 -0.04 -1.58 14.27
CA GLN A 159 -0.47 -0.19 14.12
C GLN A 159 -1.48 -0.02 12.98
N LEU A 160 -1.22 -0.65 11.82
CA LEU A 160 -2.16 -0.61 10.69
C LEU A 160 -3.45 -1.38 10.99
N ALA A 161 -3.36 -2.54 11.64
CA ALA A 161 -4.50 -3.33 12.07
C ALA A 161 -5.41 -2.54 13.04
N ALA A 162 -4.80 -1.88 14.04
CA ALA A 162 -5.52 -1.02 14.98
C ALA A 162 -6.15 0.20 14.28
N ALA A 163 -5.43 0.80 13.33
CA ALA A 163 -5.96 1.92 12.55
C ALA A 163 -7.15 1.50 11.69
N MET A 164 -7.12 0.30 11.10
CA MET A 164 -8.25 -0.26 10.34
C MET A 164 -9.47 -0.51 11.22
N GLN A 165 -9.27 -1.07 12.41
CA GLN A 165 -10.35 -1.34 13.35
C GLN A 165 -11.04 -0.06 13.85
N LYS A 166 -10.27 1.02 14.04
CA LYS A 166 -10.78 2.33 14.50
C LYS A 166 -11.37 3.18 13.38
N ALA A 167 -11.08 2.85 12.12
CA ALA A 167 -11.58 3.62 10.99
C ALA A 167 -13.07 3.38 10.79
N GLU A 168 -13.84 4.46 10.78
CA GLU A 168 -15.26 4.41 10.44
C GLU A 168 -15.44 4.12 8.94
N PRO A 169 -16.49 3.36 8.57
CA PRO A 169 -16.89 3.21 7.18
C PRO A 169 -17.15 4.56 6.52
N ILE A 170 -16.69 4.71 5.29
CA ILE A 170 -16.99 5.90 4.50
C ILE A 170 -18.45 5.83 4.04
N ASP A 171 -19.19 6.91 4.30
CA ASP A 171 -20.54 7.06 3.80
C ASP A 171 -20.48 7.34 2.27
N PRO A 172 -20.98 6.43 1.42
CA PRO A 172 -20.94 6.63 -0.03
C PRO A 172 -21.78 7.80 -0.51
N ASP A 173 -22.77 8.24 0.28
CA ASP A 173 -23.69 9.34 -0.05
C ASP A 173 -23.20 10.69 0.50
N ALA A 174 -22.17 10.70 1.34
CA ALA A 174 -21.58 11.93 1.85
C ALA A 174 -21.05 12.81 0.71
N THR A 175 -21.48 14.05 0.67
CA THR A 175 -20.96 15.05 -0.28
C THR A 175 -19.49 15.29 0.03
N MET A 176 -18.61 15.07 -0.95
CA MET A 176 -17.20 15.39 -0.83
C MET A 176 -17.03 16.85 -0.42
N PRO A 177 -16.26 17.19 0.60
CA PRO A 177 -15.89 18.58 0.84
C PRO A 177 -15.20 19.11 -0.41
N ASP A 178 -15.70 20.24 -0.91
CA ASP A 178 -15.17 20.89 -2.12
C ASP A 178 -13.69 21.25 -1.91
N SER A 179 -12.80 20.47 -2.50
CA SER A 179 -11.36 20.69 -2.47
C SER A 179 -10.90 21.91 -3.28
N SER A 180 -11.86 22.68 -3.86
CA SER A 180 -11.57 23.89 -4.63
C SER A 180 -11.59 25.20 -3.79
N GLN A 181 -11.81 25.13 -2.47
CA GLN A 181 -11.64 26.32 -1.65
C GLN A 181 -10.14 26.55 -1.34
N PRO A 182 -9.54 27.61 -1.88
CA PRO A 182 -8.18 27.98 -1.46
C PRO A 182 -8.23 28.34 0.03
N GLN A 183 -7.35 27.71 0.82
CA GLN A 183 -7.13 28.10 2.21
C GLN A 183 -6.85 29.62 2.25
N GLN A 184 -7.82 30.36 2.75
CA GLN A 184 -7.61 31.76 3.10
C GLN A 184 -6.60 31.79 4.25
N THR A 185 -5.34 32.02 3.90
CA THR A 185 -4.33 32.46 4.86
C THR A 185 -4.83 33.77 5.46
N ALA A 186 -5.29 33.71 6.68
CA ALA A 186 -5.57 34.90 7.48
C ALA A 186 -4.25 35.61 7.73
N SER A 187 -3.92 36.58 6.85
CA SER A 187 -2.90 37.59 7.11
C SER A 187 -3.51 38.63 8.05
N GLU A 188 -3.48 38.34 9.34
CA GLU A 188 -3.65 39.38 10.35
C GLU A 188 -2.37 40.20 10.39
N THR A 189 -2.42 41.35 9.75
CA THR A 189 -1.44 42.41 9.94
C THR A 189 -1.70 43.10 11.29
N PRO A 190 -0.78 43.09 12.25
CA PRO A 190 -0.94 43.88 13.45
C PRO A 190 -0.74 45.38 13.10
N SER A 191 -1.83 46.12 13.27
CA SER A 191 -1.80 47.60 13.22
C SER A 191 -0.93 48.14 14.38
N ALA A 192 0.15 48.84 14.04
CA ALA A 192 0.95 49.58 15.02
C ALA A 192 0.22 50.85 15.49
N PRO A 193 0.29 51.22 16.78
CA PRO A 193 -0.34 52.44 17.26
C PRO A 193 0.50 53.67 16.88
N ALA A 194 -0.19 54.62 16.31
CA ALA A 194 0.35 55.96 16.08
C ALA A 194 0.62 56.70 17.39
N LYS A 195 1.74 57.41 17.40
CA LYS A 195 2.06 58.47 18.36
C LYS A 195 2.52 59.71 17.61
#